data_26ca1d9246db549f8763e7cf812850c9
#
_entry.id   26ca1d9246db549f8763e7cf812850c9
#
_cell.length_a   1.000
_cell.length_b   1.000
_cell.length_c   1.000
_cell.angle_alpha   90.00
_cell.angle_beta   90.00
_cell.angle_gamma   90.00
#
_symmetry.space_group_name_H-M   'P 1'
#
loop_
_entity.id
_entity.type
_entity.pdbx_description
1 polymer ?
#
loop_
_entity_poly.entity_id
_entity_poly.type
_entity_poly.pdbx_seq_one_letter_code
_entity_poly.pdbx_strand_id
1 'polypeptide(L)'
;MSMLPLILTDVSLWRDGNMLIEGVSVTFSPGTKTIVLGHNGAGKSLLLRICHGLMGPDSGSVAWAEKSPEGHRRQAMVFQKPIMLRRSVRSNVTYGLKVNGVPKLRRQEIADMNLKRVGLADIASRPAAVLSGGEQQRLALARAWALAPDVLFLDEPTANLDPAATQSVEEIVEEIHGGGTKIIMTTHDLSQARRLADEVVFMHQGRMAEHTPADQFFDSPASAEARAYLNGELRW
;
A
#
# COMPACT_ATOMS: atom_id res chain seq x y z
N MET A 1 -13.39 3.33 -16.15
CA MET A 1 -12.02 3.64 -16.61
C MET A 1 -11.12 3.68 -15.42
N SER A 2 -9.92 3.15 -15.50
CA SER A 2 -8.94 3.12 -14.39
C SER A 2 -8.17 4.43 -14.35
N MET A 3 -7.82 4.91 -13.14
CA MET A 3 -6.96 6.09 -12.98
C MET A 3 -5.49 5.85 -13.41
N LEU A 4 -5.10 4.59 -13.58
CA LEU A 4 -3.74 4.20 -13.94
C LEU A 4 -3.43 4.43 -15.44
N PRO A 5 -2.16 4.62 -15.79
CA PRO A 5 -0.98 4.59 -14.94
C PRO A 5 -0.84 5.81 -14.01
N LEU A 6 -0.14 5.58 -12.88
CA LEU A 6 0.41 6.64 -12.03
C LEU A 6 1.87 6.88 -12.45
N ILE A 7 2.20 8.11 -12.79
CA ILE A 7 3.51 8.49 -13.32
C ILE A 7 4.16 9.52 -12.39
N LEU A 8 5.36 9.21 -11.93
CA LEU A 8 6.25 10.12 -11.23
C LEU A 8 7.37 10.53 -12.18
N THR A 9 7.68 11.83 -12.23
CA THR A 9 8.76 12.36 -13.08
C THR A 9 9.66 13.26 -12.23
N ASP A 10 10.91 12.84 -12.05
CA ASP A 10 11.97 13.57 -11.35
C ASP A 10 11.57 14.09 -9.96
N VAL A 11 10.86 13.25 -9.22
CA VAL A 11 10.30 13.59 -7.91
C VAL A 11 11.38 13.67 -6.85
N SER A 12 11.47 14.83 -6.16
CA SER A 12 12.38 15.02 -5.05
C SER A 12 11.67 15.64 -3.84
N LEU A 13 12.16 15.33 -2.64
CA LEU A 13 11.62 15.79 -1.37
C LEU A 13 12.75 16.13 -0.39
N TRP A 14 12.72 17.35 0.15
CA TRP A 14 13.64 17.82 1.20
C TRP A 14 12.91 18.05 2.51
N ARG A 15 13.58 17.78 3.63
CA ARG A 15 13.12 18.17 4.98
C ARG A 15 14.33 18.52 5.83
N ASP A 16 14.27 19.67 6.48
CA ASP A 16 15.30 20.17 7.40
C ASP A 16 16.73 20.15 6.78
N GLY A 17 16.83 20.53 5.51
CA GLY A 17 18.09 20.53 4.77
C GLY A 17 18.58 19.18 4.25
N ASN A 18 17.86 18.10 4.55
CA ASN A 18 18.20 16.74 4.09
C ASN A 18 17.33 16.34 2.90
N MET A 19 17.95 15.76 1.87
CA MET A 19 17.25 15.16 0.76
C MET A 19 16.77 13.75 1.15
N LEU A 20 15.44 13.57 1.20
CA LEU A 20 14.80 12.32 1.61
C LEU A 20 14.34 11.47 0.42
N ILE A 21 14.01 12.10 -0.69
CA ILE A 21 13.73 11.48 -1.99
C ILE A 21 14.46 12.30 -3.04
N GLU A 22 15.13 11.65 -3.98
CA GLU A 22 15.98 12.30 -4.96
C GLU A 22 15.74 11.75 -6.37
N GLY A 23 15.15 12.59 -7.24
CA GLY A 23 15.03 12.36 -8.67
C GLY A 23 14.26 11.09 -9.06
N VAL A 24 13.27 10.66 -8.28
CA VAL A 24 12.56 9.41 -8.54
C VAL A 24 11.61 9.57 -9.73
N SER A 25 11.85 8.75 -10.77
CA SER A 25 10.98 8.64 -11.94
C SER A 25 10.51 7.20 -12.10
N VAL A 26 9.19 6.96 -11.99
CA VAL A 26 8.61 5.62 -12.06
C VAL A 26 7.19 5.67 -12.60
N THR A 27 6.80 4.63 -13.34
CA THR A 27 5.43 4.44 -13.82
C THR A 27 4.84 3.18 -13.20
N PHE A 28 3.73 3.33 -12.48
CA PHE A 28 2.96 2.22 -11.94
C PHE A 28 1.80 1.91 -12.88
N SER A 29 1.90 0.79 -13.60
CA SER A 29 0.90 0.31 -14.55
C SER A 29 -0.20 -0.52 -13.86
N PRO A 30 -1.40 -0.66 -14.45
CA PRO A 30 -2.42 -1.56 -13.93
C PRO A 30 -2.00 -3.05 -14.05
N GLY A 31 -2.65 -3.92 -13.27
CA GLY A 31 -2.56 -5.38 -13.44
C GLY A 31 -1.38 -6.06 -12.76
N THR A 32 -0.47 -5.33 -12.12
CA THR A 32 0.68 -5.89 -11.41
C THR A 32 0.65 -5.52 -9.93
N LYS A 33 1.25 -6.37 -9.07
CA LYS A 33 1.58 -6.02 -7.69
C LYS A 33 3.02 -5.50 -7.65
N THR A 34 3.17 -4.21 -7.35
CA THR A 34 4.49 -3.59 -7.20
C THR A 34 4.91 -3.62 -5.74
N ILE A 35 6.03 -4.26 -5.46
CA ILE A 35 6.64 -4.22 -4.13
C ILE A 35 7.79 -3.21 -4.11
N VAL A 36 7.69 -2.23 -3.23
CA VAL A 36 8.76 -1.25 -2.99
C VAL A 36 9.65 -1.80 -1.88
N LEU A 37 10.82 -2.28 -2.27
CA LEU A 37 11.84 -2.83 -1.39
C LEU A 37 12.89 -1.77 -1.01
N GLY A 38 13.59 -2.01 0.08
CA GLY A 38 14.71 -1.21 0.55
C GLY A 38 14.79 -1.22 2.07
N HIS A 39 15.90 -0.72 2.57
CA HIS A 39 16.14 -0.63 4.02
C HIS A 39 15.17 0.30 4.75
N ASN A 40 15.18 0.23 6.07
CA ASN A 40 14.55 1.25 6.91
C ASN A 40 15.23 2.60 6.64
N GLY A 41 14.45 3.65 6.44
CA GLY A 41 14.99 4.97 6.07
C GLY A 41 15.29 5.17 4.57
N ALA A 42 15.14 4.16 3.71
CA ALA A 42 15.38 4.30 2.26
C ALA A 42 14.38 5.22 1.52
N GLY A 43 13.33 5.72 2.20
CA GLY A 43 12.34 6.60 1.59
C GLY A 43 11.05 5.90 1.14
N LYS A 44 10.88 4.60 1.34
CA LYS A 44 9.73 3.81 0.88
C LYS A 44 8.36 4.40 1.27
N SER A 45 8.15 4.65 2.57
CA SER A 45 6.89 5.23 3.07
C SER A 45 6.65 6.65 2.57
N LEU A 46 7.72 7.43 2.36
CA LEU A 46 7.61 8.77 1.79
C LEU A 46 7.18 8.70 0.33
N LEU A 47 7.76 7.79 -0.45
CA LEU A 47 7.37 7.54 -1.84
C LEU A 47 5.88 7.18 -1.92
N LEU A 48 5.39 6.25 -1.08
CA LEU A 48 3.96 5.90 -1.06
C LEU A 48 3.08 7.10 -0.73
N ARG A 49 3.45 7.92 0.25
CA ARG A 49 2.69 9.13 0.62
C ARG A 49 2.66 10.17 -0.49
N ILE A 50 3.75 10.32 -1.23
CA ILE A 50 3.81 11.19 -2.41
C ILE A 50 2.91 10.63 -3.52
N CYS A 51 2.99 9.34 -3.83
CA CYS A 51 2.14 8.66 -4.80
C CYS A 51 0.65 8.84 -4.46
N HIS A 52 0.29 8.66 -3.19
CA HIS A 52 -1.10 8.84 -2.73
C HIS A 52 -1.54 10.30 -2.76
N GLY A 53 -0.63 11.27 -2.72
CA GLY A 53 -0.93 12.69 -2.63
C GLY A 53 -1.18 13.19 -1.20
N LEU A 54 -0.79 12.42 -0.19
CA LEU A 54 -0.75 12.86 1.22
C LEU A 54 0.40 13.84 1.48
N MET A 55 1.40 13.82 0.61
CA MET A 55 2.56 14.70 0.65
C MET A 55 2.88 15.16 -0.76
N GLY A 56 3.05 16.46 -0.97
CA GLY A 56 3.55 17.00 -2.22
C GLY A 56 5.06 16.85 -2.32
N PRO A 57 5.63 16.58 -3.50
CA PRO A 57 7.06 16.68 -3.73
C PRO A 57 7.48 18.18 -3.74
N ASP A 58 8.75 18.43 -3.46
CA ASP A 58 9.32 19.80 -3.56
C ASP A 58 9.74 20.12 -5.00
N SER A 59 10.10 19.08 -5.80
CA SER A 59 10.30 19.20 -7.25
C SER A 59 9.81 17.97 -7.98
N GLY A 60 9.70 18.07 -9.32
CA GLY A 60 9.13 17.03 -10.16
C GLY A 60 7.61 17.03 -10.18
N SER A 61 7.02 15.96 -10.69
CA SER A 61 5.57 15.87 -10.83
C SER A 61 5.03 14.47 -10.56
N VAL A 62 3.77 14.42 -10.11
CA VAL A 62 2.99 13.18 -9.93
C VAL A 62 1.71 13.31 -10.75
N ALA A 63 1.54 12.45 -11.73
CA ALA A 63 0.42 12.49 -12.66
C ALA A 63 -0.34 11.15 -12.67
N TRP A 64 -1.66 11.24 -12.81
CA TRP A 64 -2.55 10.12 -13.05
C TRP A 64 -3.07 10.22 -14.48
N ALA A 65 -3.20 9.08 -15.18
CA ALA A 65 -3.64 9.07 -16.58
C ALA A 65 -5.04 9.66 -16.74
N GLU A 66 -5.95 9.35 -15.83
CA GLU A 66 -7.30 9.89 -15.85
C GLU A 66 -7.68 10.52 -14.51
N LYS A 67 -8.42 11.62 -14.56
CA LYS A 67 -9.16 12.14 -13.41
C LYS A 67 -10.52 11.48 -13.43
N SER A 68 -10.96 10.92 -12.29
CA SER A 68 -12.36 10.47 -12.16
C SER A 68 -13.29 11.61 -12.59
N PRO A 69 -14.37 11.32 -13.36
CA PRO A 69 -15.35 12.32 -13.76
C PRO A 69 -15.94 13.09 -12.57
N GLU A 70 -15.97 12.50 -11.39
CA GLU A 70 -16.46 13.09 -10.14
C GLU A 70 -15.37 13.83 -9.35
N GLY A 71 -14.15 13.96 -9.88
CA GLY A 71 -13.03 14.62 -9.20
C GLY A 71 -12.45 13.85 -8.02
N HIS A 72 -13.00 12.69 -7.68
CA HIS A 72 -12.51 11.84 -6.59
C HIS A 72 -11.49 10.83 -7.10
N ARG A 73 -10.32 10.79 -6.46
CA ARG A 73 -9.34 9.75 -6.73
C ARG A 73 -9.80 8.46 -6.07
N ARG A 74 -10.00 7.40 -6.84
CA ARG A 74 -10.32 6.06 -6.32
C ARG A 74 -9.04 5.36 -5.86
N GLN A 75 -8.47 5.85 -4.77
CA GLN A 75 -7.27 5.31 -4.15
C GLN A 75 -7.47 5.19 -2.64
N ALA A 76 -6.79 4.22 -2.03
CA ALA A 76 -6.78 4.03 -0.59
C ALA A 76 -5.36 3.74 -0.09
N MET A 77 -5.11 4.04 1.18
CA MET A 77 -3.84 3.72 1.84
C MET A 77 -4.08 3.06 3.18
N VAL A 78 -3.35 2.00 3.44
CA VAL A 78 -3.25 1.34 4.74
C VAL A 78 -1.85 1.57 5.27
N PHE A 79 -1.77 2.17 6.46
CA PHE A 79 -0.51 2.50 7.14
C PHE A 79 -0.01 1.31 7.95
N GLN A 80 1.28 1.28 8.23
CA GLN A 80 1.94 0.30 9.09
C GLN A 80 1.25 0.15 10.46
N LYS A 81 0.82 1.27 11.07
CA LYS A 81 -0.01 1.30 12.28
C LYS A 81 -1.37 1.89 11.95
N PRO A 82 -2.38 1.06 11.68
CA PRO A 82 -3.68 1.55 11.29
C PRO A 82 -4.40 2.26 12.44
N ILE A 83 -4.97 3.42 12.16
CA ILE A 83 -5.75 4.18 13.15
C ILE A 83 -7.17 3.62 13.22
N MET A 84 -7.56 3.15 14.40
CA MET A 84 -8.92 2.70 14.68
C MET A 84 -9.78 3.85 15.20
N LEU A 85 -10.95 4.03 14.58
CA LEU A 85 -11.94 4.95 15.12
C LEU A 85 -12.53 4.36 16.42
N ARG A 86 -12.83 5.19 17.41
CA ARG A 86 -13.48 4.78 18.68
C ARG A 86 -14.96 4.40 18.44
N ARG A 87 -15.15 3.34 17.67
CA ARG A 87 -16.45 2.83 17.19
C ARG A 87 -16.37 1.31 17.08
N SER A 88 -17.50 0.66 16.78
CA SER A 88 -17.51 -0.78 16.47
C SER A 88 -16.72 -1.09 15.19
N VAL A 89 -16.33 -2.34 15.02
CA VAL A 89 -15.67 -2.87 13.81
C VAL A 89 -16.49 -2.50 12.57
N ARG A 90 -17.78 -2.81 12.53
CA ARG A 90 -18.69 -2.43 11.42
C ARG A 90 -18.72 -0.92 11.19
N SER A 91 -18.80 -0.13 12.27
CA SER A 91 -18.87 1.33 12.15
C SER A 91 -17.58 1.94 11.63
N ASN A 92 -16.42 1.27 11.78
CA ASN A 92 -15.17 1.68 11.15
C ASN A 92 -15.26 1.59 9.62
N VAL A 93 -15.85 0.51 9.08
CA VAL A 93 -16.02 0.35 7.64
C VAL A 93 -17.08 1.31 7.10
N THR A 94 -18.26 1.37 7.73
CA THR A 94 -19.36 2.22 7.26
C THR A 94 -19.06 3.71 7.31
N TYR A 95 -18.11 4.14 8.15
CA TYR A 95 -17.70 5.54 8.23
C TYR A 95 -17.05 6.03 6.93
N GLY A 96 -16.08 5.27 6.39
CA GLY A 96 -15.44 5.59 5.11
C GLY A 96 -16.47 5.70 3.97
N LEU A 97 -17.39 4.74 3.90
CA LEU A 97 -18.48 4.75 2.92
C LEU A 97 -19.42 5.96 3.10
N LYS A 98 -19.67 6.36 4.37
CA LYS A 98 -20.49 7.55 4.66
C LYS A 98 -19.85 8.83 4.14
N VAL A 99 -18.56 9.01 4.37
CA VAL A 99 -17.81 10.20 3.92
C VAL A 99 -17.79 10.28 2.38
N ASN A 100 -17.78 9.13 1.71
CA ASN A 100 -17.85 9.04 0.24
C ASN A 100 -19.28 9.01 -0.31
N GLY A 101 -20.28 9.45 0.45
CA GLY A 101 -21.66 9.67 -0.04
C GLY A 101 -22.50 8.41 -0.27
N VAL A 102 -22.00 7.21 0.08
CA VAL A 102 -22.75 5.96 -0.12
C VAL A 102 -24.04 5.96 0.72
N PRO A 103 -25.23 5.61 0.17
CA PRO A 103 -26.49 5.56 0.90
C PRO A 103 -26.46 4.58 2.09
N LYS A 104 -27.19 4.89 3.18
CA LYS A 104 -27.14 4.16 4.46
C LYS A 104 -27.34 2.63 4.31
N LEU A 105 -28.31 2.18 3.54
CA LEU A 105 -28.60 0.75 3.32
C LEU A 105 -27.42 0.06 2.62
N ARG A 106 -26.92 0.65 1.53
CA ARG A 106 -25.77 0.13 0.79
C ARG A 106 -24.50 0.07 1.65
N ARG A 107 -24.30 1.02 2.58
CA ARG A 107 -23.13 1.00 3.49
C ARG A 107 -23.11 -0.23 4.38
N GLN A 108 -24.26 -0.67 4.88
CA GLN A 108 -24.35 -1.84 5.74
C GLN A 108 -24.01 -3.12 4.96
N GLU A 109 -24.64 -3.30 3.80
CA GLU A 109 -24.38 -4.43 2.91
C GLU A 109 -22.89 -4.54 2.52
N ILE A 110 -22.30 -3.42 2.08
CA ILE A 110 -20.88 -3.37 1.70
C ILE A 110 -19.97 -3.68 2.89
N ALA A 111 -20.29 -3.12 4.08
CA ALA A 111 -19.50 -3.35 5.27
C ALA A 111 -19.56 -4.81 5.71
N ASP A 112 -20.73 -5.44 5.74
CA ASP A 112 -20.91 -6.82 6.16
C ASP A 112 -20.22 -7.78 5.18
N MET A 113 -20.30 -7.52 3.88
CA MET A 113 -19.59 -8.28 2.85
C MET A 113 -18.08 -8.22 3.06
N ASN A 114 -17.51 -7.01 3.23
CA ASN A 114 -16.06 -6.85 3.40
C ASN A 114 -15.58 -7.41 4.75
N LEU A 115 -16.36 -7.28 5.83
CA LEU A 115 -16.01 -7.89 7.12
C LEU A 115 -16.01 -9.42 7.05
N LYS A 116 -16.91 -10.02 6.27
CA LYS A 116 -16.91 -11.46 6.01
C LYS A 116 -15.63 -11.90 5.28
N ARG A 117 -15.23 -11.18 4.23
CA ARG A 117 -14.01 -11.46 3.45
C ARG A 117 -12.75 -11.44 4.30
N VAL A 118 -12.65 -10.49 5.24
CA VAL A 118 -11.48 -10.36 6.11
C VAL A 118 -11.60 -11.16 7.44
N GLY A 119 -12.63 -12.02 7.59
CA GLY A 119 -12.83 -12.86 8.77
C GLY A 119 -13.14 -12.10 10.06
N LEU A 120 -13.86 -10.97 9.97
CA LEU A 120 -14.25 -10.14 11.14
C LEU A 120 -15.78 -10.03 11.33
N ALA A 121 -16.58 -10.83 10.61
CA ALA A 121 -18.03 -10.75 10.66
C ALA A 121 -18.59 -11.02 12.06
N ASP A 122 -18.08 -12.04 12.76
CA ASP A 122 -18.57 -12.46 14.09
C ASP A 122 -18.29 -11.43 15.19
N ILE A 123 -17.33 -10.54 14.97
CA ILE A 123 -16.94 -9.49 15.92
C ILE A 123 -17.34 -8.09 15.44
N ALA A 124 -18.23 -7.99 14.43
CA ALA A 124 -18.61 -6.73 13.80
C ALA A 124 -19.18 -5.67 14.76
N SER A 125 -19.79 -6.10 15.88
CA SER A 125 -20.34 -5.22 16.93
C SER A 125 -19.32 -4.81 18.00
N ARG A 126 -18.15 -5.50 18.10
CA ARG A 126 -17.13 -5.19 19.10
C ARG A 126 -16.51 -3.81 18.89
N PRO A 127 -16.07 -3.10 19.95
CA PRO A 127 -15.26 -1.89 19.81
C PRO A 127 -13.95 -2.21 19.07
N ALA A 128 -13.60 -1.41 18.05
CA ALA A 128 -12.35 -1.65 17.29
C ALA A 128 -11.07 -1.42 18.13
N ALA A 129 -11.18 -0.69 19.23
CA ALA A 129 -10.05 -0.42 20.13
C ALA A 129 -9.51 -1.65 20.88
N VAL A 130 -10.30 -2.74 20.97
CA VAL A 130 -9.89 -3.97 21.69
C VAL A 130 -9.37 -5.07 20.76
N LEU A 131 -9.25 -4.77 19.45
CA LEU A 131 -8.76 -5.72 18.47
C LEU A 131 -7.25 -5.95 18.63
N SER A 132 -6.82 -7.18 18.36
CA SER A 132 -5.39 -7.53 18.18
C SER A 132 -4.78 -6.79 16.98
N GLY A 133 -3.45 -6.73 16.90
CA GLY A 133 -2.75 -6.09 15.79
C GLY A 133 -3.17 -6.64 14.42
N GLY A 134 -3.25 -7.97 14.27
CA GLY A 134 -3.70 -8.61 13.04
C GLY A 134 -5.16 -8.30 12.70
N GLU A 135 -6.07 -8.29 13.70
CA GLU A 135 -7.47 -7.90 13.49
C GLU A 135 -7.60 -6.42 13.08
N GLN A 136 -6.79 -5.53 13.67
CA GLN A 136 -6.75 -4.12 13.29
C GLN A 136 -6.29 -3.95 11.83
N GLN A 137 -5.27 -4.70 11.42
CA GLN A 137 -4.77 -4.66 10.05
C GLN A 137 -5.82 -5.17 9.05
N ARG A 138 -6.48 -6.30 9.36
CA ARG A 138 -7.59 -6.81 8.53
C ARG A 138 -8.75 -5.83 8.46
N LEU A 139 -9.07 -5.15 9.57
CA LEU A 139 -10.10 -4.10 9.56
C LEU A 139 -9.69 -2.89 8.71
N ALA A 140 -8.43 -2.50 8.71
CA ALA A 140 -7.92 -1.43 7.86
C ALA A 140 -8.02 -1.80 6.37
N LEU A 141 -7.69 -3.05 6.01
CA LEU A 141 -7.89 -3.57 4.66
C LEU A 141 -9.37 -3.58 4.27
N ALA A 142 -10.28 -4.05 5.14
CA ALA A 142 -11.71 -4.02 4.89
C ALA A 142 -12.25 -2.60 4.65
N ARG A 143 -11.75 -1.61 5.40
CA ARG A 143 -12.09 -0.18 5.21
C ARG A 143 -11.65 0.34 3.85
N ALA A 144 -10.43 -0.01 3.44
CA ALA A 144 -9.87 0.39 2.15
C ALA A 144 -10.61 -0.30 1.00
N TRP A 145 -10.81 -1.61 1.09
CA TRP A 145 -11.46 -2.42 0.07
C TRP A 145 -12.92 -2.05 -0.16
N ALA A 146 -13.64 -1.69 0.91
CA ALA A 146 -15.03 -1.24 0.82
C ALA A 146 -15.24 -0.02 -0.10
N LEU A 147 -14.19 0.78 -0.32
CA LEU A 147 -14.21 1.92 -1.22
C LEU A 147 -13.99 1.54 -2.70
N ALA A 148 -13.73 0.26 -2.99
CA ALA A 148 -13.42 -0.26 -4.32
C ALA A 148 -12.34 0.58 -5.05
N PRO A 149 -11.14 0.73 -4.47
CA PRO A 149 -10.12 1.59 -5.05
C PRO A 149 -9.52 0.98 -6.32
N ASP A 150 -9.09 1.83 -7.26
CA ASP A 150 -8.29 1.41 -8.42
C ASP A 150 -6.84 1.07 -7.99
N VAL A 151 -6.36 1.77 -6.93
CA VAL A 151 -5.01 1.56 -6.36
C VAL A 151 -5.09 1.50 -4.84
N LEU A 152 -4.47 0.49 -4.27
CA LEU A 152 -4.28 0.33 -2.83
C LEU A 152 -2.79 0.42 -2.48
N PHE A 153 -2.44 1.43 -1.70
CA PHE A 153 -1.12 1.62 -1.12
C PHE A 153 -1.05 0.94 0.24
N LEU A 154 -0.02 0.12 0.46
CA LEU A 154 0.19 -0.64 1.70
C LEU A 154 1.58 -0.32 2.26
N ASP A 155 1.62 0.39 3.38
CA ASP A 155 2.89 0.76 4.03
C ASP A 155 3.22 -0.27 5.11
N GLU A 156 4.09 -1.25 4.80
CA GLU A 156 4.51 -2.36 5.66
C GLU A 156 3.33 -3.04 6.41
N PRO A 157 2.31 -3.57 5.70
CA PRO A 157 1.04 -3.97 6.31
C PRO A 157 1.15 -5.17 7.26
N THR A 158 2.25 -5.88 7.25
CA THR A 158 2.50 -7.08 8.07
C THR A 158 3.56 -6.87 9.16
N ALA A 159 4.09 -5.66 9.27
CA ALA A 159 5.10 -5.36 10.28
C ALA A 159 4.56 -5.64 11.69
N ASN A 160 5.35 -6.35 12.49
CA ASN A 160 5.03 -6.75 13.86
C ASN A 160 3.81 -7.68 14.01
N LEU A 161 3.41 -8.39 12.96
CA LEU A 161 2.42 -9.45 13.02
C LEU A 161 3.10 -10.81 13.21
N ASP A 162 2.39 -11.73 13.86
CA ASP A 162 2.79 -13.14 13.87
C ASP A 162 2.63 -13.79 12.49
N PRO A 163 3.24 -14.96 12.24
CA PRO A 163 3.19 -15.61 10.91
C PRO A 163 1.77 -15.91 10.41
N ALA A 164 0.85 -16.30 11.30
CA ALA A 164 -0.53 -16.61 10.90
C ALA A 164 -1.30 -15.35 10.50
N ALA A 165 -1.14 -14.26 11.26
CA ALA A 165 -1.74 -12.97 10.92
C ALA A 165 -1.12 -12.39 9.63
N THR A 166 0.19 -12.56 9.43
CA THR A 166 0.88 -12.18 8.18
C THR A 166 0.28 -12.90 6.98
N GLN A 167 0.16 -14.22 7.04
CA GLN A 167 -0.44 -15.01 5.97
C GLN A 167 -1.87 -14.55 5.66
N SER A 168 -2.69 -14.35 6.70
CA SER A 168 -4.06 -13.87 6.53
C SER A 168 -4.14 -12.50 5.84
N VAL A 169 -3.21 -11.58 6.14
CA VAL A 169 -3.12 -10.28 5.47
C VAL A 169 -2.69 -10.43 4.01
N GLU A 170 -1.71 -11.30 3.73
CA GLU A 170 -1.26 -11.59 2.36
C GLU A 170 -2.39 -12.18 1.50
N GLU A 171 -3.16 -13.13 2.03
CA GLU A 171 -4.32 -13.72 1.34
C GLU A 171 -5.39 -12.66 1.00
N ILE A 172 -5.67 -11.74 1.92
CA ILE A 172 -6.59 -10.63 1.67
C ILE A 172 -6.05 -9.70 0.57
N VAL A 173 -4.75 -9.38 0.58
CA VAL A 173 -4.11 -8.56 -0.45
C VAL A 173 -4.21 -9.21 -1.83
N GLU A 174 -4.01 -10.53 -1.92
CA GLU A 174 -4.19 -11.30 -3.16
C GLU A 174 -5.64 -11.26 -3.64
N GLU A 175 -6.63 -11.40 -2.74
CA GLU A 175 -8.04 -11.32 -3.13
C GLU A 175 -8.42 -9.92 -3.63
N ILE A 176 -7.90 -8.86 -3.00
CA ILE A 176 -8.10 -7.47 -3.44
C ILE A 176 -7.51 -7.27 -4.83
N HIS A 177 -6.28 -7.77 -5.06
CA HIS A 177 -5.61 -7.70 -6.37
C HIS A 177 -6.38 -8.48 -7.43
N GLY A 178 -6.80 -9.70 -7.13
CA GLY A 178 -7.61 -10.54 -8.02
C GLY A 178 -8.95 -9.89 -8.43
N GLY A 179 -9.45 -8.96 -7.63
CA GLY A 179 -10.59 -8.09 -7.94
C GLY A 179 -10.28 -6.91 -8.86
N GLY A 180 -9.03 -6.78 -9.36
CA GLY A 180 -8.60 -5.75 -10.31
C GLY A 180 -7.99 -4.49 -9.67
N THR A 181 -7.80 -4.44 -8.35
CA THR A 181 -7.11 -3.33 -7.69
C THR A 181 -5.60 -3.45 -7.87
N LYS A 182 -4.94 -2.38 -8.34
CA LYS A 182 -3.48 -2.27 -8.33
C LYS A 182 -2.97 -2.23 -6.90
N ILE A 183 -1.98 -3.06 -6.56
CA ILE A 183 -1.29 -3.04 -5.27
C ILE A 183 0.07 -2.36 -5.42
N ILE A 184 0.36 -1.41 -4.54
CA ILE A 184 1.71 -0.84 -4.34
C ILE A 184 2.02 -0.96 -2.86
N MET A 185 2.94 -1.85 -2.50
CA MET A 185 3.20 -2.23 -1.11
C MET A 185 4.68 -2.06 -0.77
N THR A 186 4.97 -1.49 0.39
CA THR A 186 6.33 -1.49 0.95
C THR A 186 6.55 -2.69 1.86
N THR A 187 7.73 -3.25 1.82
CA THR A 187 8.23 -4.20 2.82
C THR A 187 9.76 -4.16 2.88
N HIS A 188 10.31 -4.69 3.96
CA HIS A 188 11.74 -5.00 4.08
C HIS A 188 11.99 -6.51 4.19
N ASP A 189 10.92 -7.32 4.18
CA ASP A 189 10.98 -8.80 4.18
C ASP A 189 11.12 -9.32 2.74
N LEU A 190 12.32 -9.85 2.43
CA LEU A 190 12.64 -10.43 1.12
C LEU A 190 11.78 -11.65 0.79
N SER A 191 11.43 -12.46 1.81
CA SER A 191 10.61 -13.66 1.61
C SER A 191 9.18 -13.28 1.22
N GLN A 192 8.64 -12.25 1.86
CA GLN A 192 7.33 -11.69 1.53
C GLN A 192 7.33 -11.07 0.12
N ALA A 193 8.36 -10.28 -0.18
CA ALA A 193 8.48 -9.68 -1.50
C ALA A 193 8.57 -10.73 -2.61
N ARG A 194 9.34 -11.80 -2.41
CA ARG A 194 9.46 -12.91 -3.38
C ARG A 194 8.12 -13.65 -3.62
N ARG A 195 7.26 -13.73 -2.60
CA ARG A 195 5.94 -14.37 -2.74
C ARG A 195 4.92 -13.49 -3.45
N LEU A 196 4.96 -12.19 -3.20
CA LEU A 196 3.87 -11.29 -3.59
C LEU A 196 4.16 -10.45 -4.84
N ALA A 197 5.45 -10.16 -5.14
CA ALA A 197 5.78 -9.22 -6.20
C ALA A 197 5.58 -9.80 -7.59
N ASP A 198 4.94 -9.03 -8.47
CA ASP A 198 5.05 -9.20 -9.92
C ASP A 198 6.21 -8.32 -10.44
N GLU A 199 6.43 -7.16 -9.82
CA GLU A 199 7.53 -6.25 -10.09
C GLU A 199 8.08 -5.63 -8.80
N VAL A 200 9.35 -5.25 -8.81
CA VAL A 200 10.05 -4.65 -7.67
C VAL A 200 10.55 -3.26 -8.03
N VAL A 201 10.27 -2.30 -7.17
CA VAL A 201 10.93 -0.99 -7.12
C VAL A 201 11.88 -1.01 -5.94
N PHE A 202 13.18 -0.99 -6.20
CA PHE A 202 14.19 -1.00 -5.15
C PHE A 202 14.66 0.42 -4.82
N MET A 203 14.47 0.80 -3.56
CA MET A 203 14.85 2.11 -3.01
C MET A 203 16.12 2.00 -2.16
N HIS A 204 17.07 2.88 -2.43
CA HIS A 204 18.30 3.02 -1.64
C HIS A 204 18.61 4.50 -1.42
N GLN A 205 18.77 4.93 -0.17
CA GLN A 205 19.14 6.29 0.22
C GLN A 205 18.33 7.40 -0.50
N GLY A 206 17.01 7.24 -0.55
CA GLY A 206 16.11 8.20 -1.18
C GLY A 206 16.02 8.11 -2.70
N ARG A 207 16.80 7.27 -3.36
CA ARG A 207 16.81 7.06 -4.82
C ARG A 207 16.17 5.74 -5.20
N MET A 208 15.60 5.67 -6.37
CA MET A 208 15.22 4.41 -7.01
C MET A 208 16.45 3.84 -7.72
N ALA A 209 17.02 2.77 -7.16
CA ALA A 209 18.18 2.13 -7.74
C ALA A 209 17.81 1.13 -8.86
N GLU A 210 16.62 0.52 -8.78
CA GLU A 210 16.15 -0.44 -9.78
C GLU A 210 14.63 -0.53 -9.81
N HIS A 211 14.06 -0.74 -11.02
CA HIS A 211 12.67 -1.12 -11.22
C HIS A 211 12.62 -2.22 -12.29
N THR A 212 12.19 -3.43 -11.92
CA THR A 212 12.29 -4.60 -12.78
C THR A 212 11.26 -5.67 -12.39
N PRO A 213 10.91 -6.64 -13.27
CA PRO A 213 10.13 -7.82 -12.90
C PRO A 213 10.74 -8.57 -11.71
N ALA A 214 9.89 -9.18 -10.88
CA ALA A 214 10.32 -9.79 -9.62
C ALA A 214 11.33 -10.93 -9.82
N ASP A 215 11.12 -11.78 -10.81
CA ASP A 215 12.04 -12.87 -11.16
C ASP A 215 13.45 -12.33 -11.49
N GLN A 216 13.52 -11.29 -12.33
CA GLN A 216 14.78 -10.65 -12.67
C GLN A 216 15.43 -10.01 -11.44
N PHE A 217 14.66 -9.31 -10.60
CA PHE A 217 15.22 -8.67 -9.38
C PHE A 217 15.86 -9.69 -8.45
N PHE A 218 15.19 -10.82 -8.21
CA PHE A 218 15.68 -11.81 -7.24
C PHE A 218 16.75 -12.75 -7.78
N ASP A 219 16.81 -12.97 -9.09
CA ASP A 219 17.73 -13.94 -9.69
C ASP A 219 18.95 -13.29 -10.34
N SER A 220 18.79 -12.08 -10.90
CA SER A 220 19.87 -11.35 -11.58
C SER A 220 19.69 -9.83 -11.49
N PRO A 221 19.76 -9.23 -10.28
CA PRO A 221 19.58 -7.79 -10.10
C PRO A 221 20.62 -6.99 -10.88
N ALA A 222 20.15 -5.92 -11.55
CA ALA A 222 20.99 -5.10 -12.41
C ALA A 222 21.90 -4.15 -11.60
N SER A 223 21.36 -3.55 -10.52
CA SER A 223 22.10 -2.59 -9.69
C SER A 223 23.04 -3.27 -8.71
N ALA A 224 24.17 -2.63 -8.42
CA ALA A 224 25.13 -3.11 -7.41
C ALA A 224 24.49 -3.08 -6.01
N GLU A 225 23.69 -2.07 -5.75
CA GLU A 225 22.96 -1.87 -4.48
C GLU A 225 21.95 -2.99 -4.24
N ALA A 226 21.21 -3.40 -5.28
CA ALA A 226 20.26 -4.52 -5.15
C ALA A 226 20.99 -5.84 -4.89
N ARG A 227 22.10 -6.11 -5.60
CA ARG A 227 22.94 -7.29 -5.33
C ARG A 227 23.44 -7.33 -3.90
N ALA A 228 24.00 -6.23 -3.41
CA ALA A 228 24.50 -6.14 -2.04
C ALA A 228 23.36 -6.26 -1.00
N TYR A 229 22.16 -5.74 -1.32
CA TYR A 229 21.00 -5.89 -0.47
C TYR A 229 20.53 -7.34 -0.35
N LEU A 230 20.43 -8.04 -1.46
CA LEU A 230 20.02 -9.44 -1.50
C LEU A 230 21.02 -10.37 -0.80
N ASN A 231 22.31 -10.05 -0.87
CA ASN A 231 23.39 -10.78 -0.19
C ASN A 231 23.51 -10.43 1.31
N GLY A 232 22.77 -9.44 1.82
CA GLY A 232 22.92 -8.96 3.20
C GLY A 232 24.21 -8.17 3.46
N GLU A 233 24.85 -7.66 2.42
CA GLU A 233 26.16 -6.98 2.46
C GLU A 233 26.04 -5.45 2.61
N LEU A 234 24.86 -4.88 2.37
CA LEU A 234 24.63 -3.44 2.49
C LEU A 234 24.75 -3.01 3.96
N ARG A 235 25.83 -2.29 4.25
CA ARG A 235 26.05 -1.60 5.54
C ARG A 235 25.42 -0.21 5.47
N TRP A 236 24.84 0.20 6.57
CA TRP A 236 24.18 1.51 6.82
C TRP A 236 25.16 2.64 6.91
#